data_722653aa7a196d3811bed414f60d7d9f
#
_entry.id   722653aa7a196d3811bed414f60d7d9f
#
_cell.length_a   1.000
_cell.length_b   1.000
_cell.length_c   1.000
_cell.angle_alpha   90.00
_cell.angle_beta   90.00
_cell.angle_gamma   90.00
#
_symmetry.space_group_name_H-M   'P 1'
#
loop_
_entity.id
_entity.type
_entity.pdbx_description
1 polymer ?
#
loop_
_entity_poly.entity_id
_entity_poly.type
_entity_poly.pdbx_seq_one_letter_code
_entity_poly.pdbx_strand_id
1 'polypeptide(L)'
;MQLDIVIPCFNEEVVLKEIHLRVKKILEEVKEKKLIDGYNIIYVDDGSNDGTFEILEKYSQKDQSVKALSFSRNFGHQAALSAGL
;
A
#
# COMPACT_ATOMS: atom_id res chain seq x y z
N MET A 1 7.68 -16.11 9.05
CA MET A 1 7.01 -15.91 7.76
C MET A 1 6.76 -14.44 7.52
N GLN A 2 7.16 -13.95 6.37
CA GLN A 2 6.93 -12.57 5.98
C GLN A 2 5.68 -12.49 5.11
N LEU A 3 4.79 -11.54 5.38
CA LEU A 3 3.54 -11.41 4.65
C LEU A 3 3.54 -10.12 3.82
N ASP A 4 3.24 -10.24 2.53
CA ASP A 4 3.08 -9.09 1.65
C ASP A 4 1.61 -9.00 1.22
N ILE A 5 1.02 -7.83 1.44
CA ILE A 5 -0.38 -7.59 1.07
C ILE A 5 -0.42 -6.52 -0.02
N VAL A 6 -1.11 -6.83 -1.11
CA VAL A 6 -1.29 -5.90 -2.21
C VAL A 6 -2.72 -5.37 -2.17
N ILE A 7 -2.87 -4.06 -2.10
CA ILE A 7 -4.18 -3.40 -2.01
C ILE A 7 -4.35 -2.42 -3.17
N PRO A 8 -5.25 -2.72 -4.11
CA PRO A 8 -5.53 -1.79 -5.19
C PRO A 8 -6.37 -0.62 -4.68
N CYS A 9 -6.05 0.57 -5.14
CA CYS A 9 -6.75 1.80 -4.77
C CYS A 9 -7.12 2.59 -6.00
N PHE A 10 -8.32 3.18 -5.97
CA PHE A 10 -8.76 4.05 -7.05
C PHE A 10 -9.72 5.09 -6.50
N ASN A 11 -9.31 6.37 -6.55
CA ASN A 11 -10.12 7.49 -6.07
C ASN A 11 -10.67 7.27 -4.66
N GLU A 12 -9.81 6.88 -3.74
CA GLU A 12 -10.21 6.57 -2.38
C GLU A 12 -9.68 7.55 -1.34
N GLU A 13 -9.36 8.76 -1.76
CA GLU A 13 -8.79 9.77 -0.89
C GLU A 13 -9.58 9.96 0.41
N VAL A 14 -10.90 9.97 0.32
CA VAL A 14 -11.75 10.26 1.47
C VAL A 14 -11.70 9.17 2.54
N VAL A 15 -11.58 7.91 2.11
CA VAL A 15 -11.63 6.77 3.04
C VAL A 15 -10.28 6.12 3.29
N LEU A 16 -9.25 6.59 2.61
CA LEU A 16 -7.96 5.92 2.62
C LEU A 16 -7.33 5.87 4.01
N LYS A 17 -7.45 6.93 4.78
CA LYS A 17 -6.91 6.96 6.13
C LYS A 17 -7.53 5.87 6.99
N GLU A 18 -8.84 5.70 6.90
CA GLU A 18 -9.53 4.68 7.66
C GLU A 18 -9.12 3.28 7.22
N ILE A 19 -9.02 3.07 5.91
CA ILE A 19 -8.57 1.78 5.37
C ILE A 19 -7.17 1.46 5.90
N HIS A 20 -6.27 2.42 5.83
CA HIS A 20 -4.90 2.21 6.27
C HIS A 20 -4.81 1.88 7.76
N LEU A 21 -5.56 2.59 8.58
CA LEU A 21 -5.57 2.34 10.01
C LEU A 21 -6.08 0.94 10.34
N ARG A 22 -7.12 0.49 9.65
CA ARG A 22 -7.68 -0.84 9.86
C ARG A 22 -6.72 -1.95 9.43
N VAL A 23 -6.09 -1.78 8.28
CA VAL A 23 -5.12 -2.75 7.79
C VAL A 23 -3.94 -2.86 8.72
N LYS A 24 -3.39 -1.73 9.16
CA LYS A 24 -2.27 -1.71 10.09
C LYS A 24 -2.64 -2.41 11.40
N LYS A 25 -3.83 -2.13 11.92
CA LYS A 25 -4.27 -2.74 13.16
C LYS A 25 -4.33 -4.25 13.06
N ILE A 26 -4.92 -4.76 11.98
CA ILE A 26 -5.03 -6.20 11.79
C ILE A 26 -3.66 -6.85 11.67
N LEU A 27 -2.76 -6.24 10.90
CA LEU A 27 -1.44 -6.80 10.67
C LEU A 27 -0.60 -6.77 11.95
N GLU A 28 -0.72 -5.72 12.75
CA GLU A 28 0.01 -5.65 14.02
C GLU A 28 -0.50 -6.71 14.99
N GLU A 29 -1.80 -6.97 15.02
CA GLU A 29 -2.36 -8.02 15.87
C GLU A 29 -1.86 -9.40 15.45
N VAL A 30 -1.83 -9.67 14.14
CA VAL A 30 -1.32 -10.94 13.63
C VAL A 30 0.15 -11.12 13.96
N LYS A 31 0.92 -10.05 13.88
CA LYS A 31 2.34 -10.07 14.21
C LYS A 31 2.55 -10.32 15.70
N GLU A 32 1.73 -9.69 16.57
CA GLU A 32 1.82 -9.90 18.00
C GLU A 32 1.54 -11.35 18.39
N LYS A 33 0.66 -11.99 17.67
CA LYS A 33 0.35 -13.41 17.89
C LYS A 33 1.41 -14.34 17.32
N LYS A 34 2.47 -13.76 16.75
CA LYS A 34 3.61 -14.49 16.18
C LYS A 34 3.22 -15.41 15.02
N LEU A 35 2.13 -15.09 14.35
CA LEU A 35 1.73 -15.82 13.15
C LEU A 35 2.57 -15.41 11.95
N ILE A 36 3.11 -14.18 11.98
CA ILE A 36 4.04 -13.68 10.97
C ILE A 36 5.20 -12.98 11.67
N ASP A 37 6.34 -12.90 11.00
CA ASP A 37 7.52 -12.19 11.51
C ASP A 37 7.49 -10.72 11.19
N GLY A 38 6.89 -10.39 10.06
CA GLY A 38 6.76 -9.02 9.60
C GLY A 38 5.83 -8.98 8.41
N TYR A 39 5.59 -7.77 7.89
CA TYR A 39 4.67 -7.59 6.78
C TYR A 39 5.06 -6.40 5.94
N ASN A 40 4.59 -6.39 4.68
CA ASN A 40 4.65 -5.23 3.81
C ASN A 40 3.26 -4.96 3.26
N ILE A 41 2.88 -3.70 3.19
CA ILE A 41 1.63 -3.27 2.59
C ILE A 41 2.00 -2.58 1.28
N ILE A 42 1.51 -3.10 0.17
CA ILE A 42 1.80 -2.56 -1.15
C ILE A 42 0.51 -1.98 -1.71
N TYR A 43 0.40 -0.66 -1.69
CA TYR A 43 -0.73 0.02 -2.28
C TYR A 43 -0.47 0.26 -3.75
N VAL A 44 -1.43 -0.10 -4.58
CA VAL A 44 -1.32 0.10 -6.02
C VAL A 44 -2.40 1.07 -6.46
N ASP A 45 -2.00 2.25 -6.89
CA ASP A 45 -2.92 3.26 -7.38
C ASP A 45 -3.21 3.01 -8.86
N ASP A 46 -4.47 2.79 -9.16
CA ASP A 46 -4.91 2.46 -10.53
C ASP A 46 -5.41 3.70 -11.26
N GLY A 47 -4.57 4.73 -11.28
CA GLY A 47 -4.86 5.93 -12.06
C GLY A 47 -5.84 6.91 -11.40
N SER A 48 -5.75 7.07 -10.09
CA SER A 48 -6.62 8.00 -9.37
C SER A 48 -6.47 9.43 -9.87
N ASN A 49 -7.59 10.14 -9.91
CA ASN A 49 -7.61 11.56 -10.28
C ASN A 49 -7.65 12.49 -9.07
N ASP A 50 -7.79 11.94 -7.88
CA ASP A 50 -7.77 12.71 -6.64
C ASP A 50 -6.41 12.61 -5.96
N GLY A 51 -6.33 12.94 -4.68
CA GLY A 51 -5.09 12.90 -3.92
C GLY A 51 -4.70 11.53 -3.38
N THR A 52 -5.31 10.45 -3.86
CA THR A 52 -5.04 9.10 -3.36
C THR A 52 -3.57 8.75 -3.39
N PHE A 53 -2.92 8.90 -4.54
CA PHE A 53 -1.51 8.51 -4.66
C PHE A 53 -0.59 9.33 -3.78
N GLU A 54 -0.88 10.62 -3.64
CA GLU A 54 -0.06 11.49 -2.79
C GLU A 54 -0.11 11.05 -1.34
N ILE A 55 -1.29 10.61 -0.88
CA ILE A 55 -1.45 10.09 0.47
C ILE A 55 -0.67 8.78 0.64
N LEU A 56 -0.77 7.89 -0.33
CA LEU A 56 -0.04 6.63 -0.30
C LEU A 56 1.46 6.86 -0.27
N GLU A 57 1.93 7.80 -1.05
CA GLU A 57 3.34 8.14 -1.09
C GLU A 57 3.83 8.65 0.26
N LYS A 58 3.03 9.48 0.93
CA LYS A 58 3.36 9.95 2.26
C LYS A 58 3.46 8.80 3.26
N TYR A 59 2.54 7.84 3.18
CA TYR A 59 2.60 6.68 4.06
C TYR A 59 3.87 5.88 3.82
N SER A 60 4.28 5.70 2.55
CA SER A 60 5.48 4.95 2.25
C SER A 60 6.75 5.64 2.74
N GLN A 61 6.74 6.97 2.80
CA GLN A 61 7.87 7.73 3.31
C GLN A 61 8.00 7.63 4.83
N LYS A 62 6.88 7.48 5.52
CA LYS A 62 6.86 7.42 6.98
C LYS A 62 7.04 6.01 7.53
N ASP A 63 6.71 5.00 6.75
CA ASP A 63 6.68 3.62 7.22
C ASP A 63 7.36 2.72 6.19
N GLN A 64 8.46 2.10 6.58
CA GLN A 64 9.23 1.24 5.69
C GLN A 64 8.45 0.01 5.24
N SER A 65 7.43 -0.38 5.97
CA SER A 65 6.60 -1.53 5.59
C SER A 65 5.53 -1.18 4.56
N VAL A 66 5.40 0.10 4.20
CA VAL A 66 4.41 0.55 3.23
C VAL A 66 5.09 0.95 1.93
N LYS A 67 4.57 0.46 0.83
CA LYS A 67 5.04 0.81 -0.51
C LYS A 67 3.88 1.32 -1.33
N ALA A 68 4.15 2.33 -2.17
CA ALA A 68 3.14 2.92 -3.03
C ALA A 68 3.58 2.80 -4.48
N LEU A 69 2.73 2.20 -5.31
CA LEU A 69 2.97 2.04 -6.74
C LEU A 69 1.85 2.71 -7.50
N SER A 70 2.15 3.17 -8.70
CA SER A 70 1.15 3.81 -9.55
C SER A 70 1.19 3.18 -10.94
N PHE A 71 0.02 2.86 -11.45
CA PHE A 71 -0.13 2.42 -12.83
C PHE A 71 -0.41 3.58 -13.77
N SER A 72 -0.26 4.80 -13.30
CA SER A 72 -0.62 5.96 -14.09
C SER A 72 0.28 6.10 -15.30
N ARG A 73 -0.32 5.91 -16.46
CA ARG A 73 0.22 6.32 -17.76
C ARG A 73 1.49 5.61 -18.22
N ASN A 74 2.44 6.38 -18.73
CA ASN A 74 3.46 5.84 -19.58
C ASN A 74 4.50 4.97 -18.92
N PHE A 75 4.98 5.38 -17.77
CA PHE A 75 6.01 4.60 -17.10
C PHE A 75 5.49 3.83 -15.90
N GLY A 76 4.28 4.10 -15.51
CA GLY A 76 3.66 3.34 -14.44
C GLY A 76 3.62 1.86 -14.77
N HIS A 77 3.43 1.55 -16.03
CA HIS A 77 3.42 0.18 -16.51
C HIS A 77 4.74 -0.55 -16.19
N GLN A 78 5.86 0.05 -16.55
CA GLN A 78 7.15 -0.57 -16.31
C GLN A 78 7.49 -0.60 -14.83
N ALA A 79 7.17 0.47 -14.12
CA ALA A 79 7.42 0.52 -12.69
C ALA A 79 6.63 -0.55 -11.96
N ALA A 80 5.39 -0.77 -12.37
CA ALA A 80 4.57 -1.81 -11.76
C ALA A 80 5.14 -3.20 -12.00
N LEU A 81 5.63 -3.46 -13.21
CA LEU A 81 6.24 -4.74 -13.51
C LEU A 81 7.49 -4.99 -12.66
N SER A 82 8.30 -3.97 -12.50
CA SER A 82 9.52 -4.10 -11.71
C SER A 82 9.23 -4.30 -10.23
N ALA A 83 8.25 -3.61 -9.71
CA ALA A 83 7.94 -3.65 -8.29
C ALA A 83 7.01 -4.81 -7.92
N GLY A 84 6.22 -5.30 -8.86
CA GLY A 84 5.29 -6.39 -8.63
C GLY A 84 5.95 -7.76 -8.56
N LEU A 85 7.19 -7.77 -8.91
CA LEU A 85 7.95 -9.01 -8.87
C LEU A 85 8.84 -9.06 -7.66
#